data_127fdfe9546c7e7357431e99aa861985
#
_entry.id   127fdfe9546c7e7357431e99aa861985
#
_cell.length_a   1.000
_cell.length_b   1.000
_cell.length_c   1.000
_cell.angle_alpha   90.00
_cell.angle_beta   90.00
_cell.angle_gamma   90.00
#
_symmetry.space_group_name_H-M   'P 1'
#
loop_
_entity.id
_entity.type
_entity.pdbx_description
1 polymer ?
#
loop_
_entity_poly.entity_id
_entity_poly.type
_entity_poly.pdbx_seq_one_letter_code
_entity_poly.pdbx_strand_id
1 'polypeptide(L)'
;MVQTDILTVDRLIDHVSTVPAIAGEAVQLFVREKARGSIAHAATGEVPAEKILLIVHGGYWPCVNGADLQYRDYSWMEALASAGYDVFAMDMTGYGFSSRPLMDDPANLPPDYQDALIPGTLSEHRTPTHPVKLVTSNSETDDIDRVVDFICKLRGVDKISLLGWSGGGIRTGTYVVRHQEKVEKLIIFASSNYDRANPDNPPATLPEPGYPMTFQTRAVGIDQRWGGTVKYEGQVEPGVQEIVWKQTVETDSVGASWGPGGLRAPTRTYWGWNAKSAATIKVPVLIMVGEYDRLLPSNIQLFEDIGTDRKVLIEVKGASHFMQWEIQRRILHSGSHEWLDSTSVAGVSTGRLVADMSGDIAPV
;
A
#
# COMPACT_ATOMS: atom_id res chain seq x y z
N MET A 1 -16.65 18.18 23.39
CA MET A 1 -16.24 17.51 22.15
C MET A 1 -17.13 16.29 22.00
N VAL A 2 -17.93 16.21 20.95
CA VAL A 2 -18.69 15.00 20.62
C VAL A 2 -17.64 13.96 20.23
N GLN A 3 -17.50 12.89 21.02
CA GLN A 3 -16.65 11.74 20.66
C GLN A 3 -17.21 11.21 19.34
N THR A 4 -16.47 11.37 18.24
CA THR A 4 -16.85 10.79 16.96
C THR A 4 -16.72 9.27 17.10
N ASP A 5 -17.87 8.57 17.04
CA ASP A 5 -17.93 7.13 17.09
C ASP A 5 -17.38 6.57 15.77
N ILE A 6 -16.08 6.26 15.75
CA ILE A 6 -15.43 5.63 14.60
C ILE A 6 -15.55 4.13 14.75
N LEU A 7 -16.25 3.52 13.81
CA LEU A 7 -16.42 2.07 13.73
C LEU A 7 -15.31 1.46 12.88
N THR A 8 -14.89 0.26 13.26
CA THR A 8 -13.99 -0.59 12.47
C THR A 8 -14.75 -1.86 12.10
N VAL A 9 -14.76 -2.19 10.81
CA VAL A 9 -15.41 -3.40 10.28
C VAL A 9 -14.43 -4.16 9.40
N ASP A 10 -14.10 -5.39 9.79
CA ASP A 10 -13.24 -6.29 9.01
C ASP A 10 -14.09 -7.25 8.18
N ARG A 11 -13.70 -7.47 6.93
CA ARG A 11 -14.38 -8.37 5.99
C ARG A 11 -13.38 -9.26 5.26
N LEU A 12 -13.83 -10.45 4.89
CA LEU A 12 -13.17 -11.33 3.91
C LEU A 12 -14.04 -11.33 2.64
N ILE A 13 -13.44 -10.90 1.55
CA ILE A 13 -14.12 -10.80 0.25
C ILE A 13 -13.73 -12.02 -0.59
N ASP A 14 -14.72 -12.85 -0.94
CA ASP A 14 -14.49 -14.00 -1.80
C ASP A 14 -14.01 -13.56 -3.19
N HIS A 15 -12.96 -14.19 -3.68
CA HIS A 15 -12.35 -13.94 -4.97
C HIS A 15 -11.95 -15.24 -5.65
N VAL A 16 -12.01 -15.27 -6.97
CA VAL A 16 -11.47 -16.34 -7.80
C VAL A 16 -10.08 -15.92 -8.26
N SER A 17 -9.05 -16.62 -7.82
CA SER A 17 -7.66 -16.24 -8.08
C SER A 17 -7.32 -16.23 -9.56
N THR A 18 -6.63 -15.18 -9.99
CA THR A 18 -5.98 -15.06 -11.30
C THR A 18 -4.46 -15.16 -11.21
N VAL A 19 -3.94 -15.49 -10.02
CA VAL A 19 -2.53 -15.85 -9.81
C VAL A 19 -2.19 -17.07 -10.68
N PRO A 20 -1.18 -17.01 -11.58
CA PRO A 20 -0.98 -18.03 -12.62
C PRO A 20 -0.88 -19.46 -12.09
N ALA A 21 -0.25 -19.67 -10.93
CA ALA A 21 -0.03 -20.99 -10.34
C ALA A 21 -1.30 -21.60 -9.70
N ILE A 22 -2.31 -20.78 -9.40
CA ILE A 22 -3.56 -21.20 -8.72
C ILE A 22 -4.78 -20.54 -9.40
N ALA A 23 -4.70 -20.26 -10.69
CA ALA A 23 -5.79 -19.62 -11.42
C ALA A 23 -7.07 -20.48 -11.36
N GLY A 24 -8.20 -19.84 -10.99
CA GLY A 24 -9.49 -20.49 -10.84
C GLY A 24 -9.78 -21.01 -9.42
N GLU A 25 -8.81 -20.99 -8.50
CA GLU A 25 -9.03 -21.40 -7.12
C GLU A 25 -9.73 -20.28 -6.32
N ALA A 26 -10.52 -20.69 -5.33
CA ALA A 26 -11.17 -19.77 -4.41
C ALA A 26 -10.16 -19.22 -3.39
N VAL A 27 -10.10 -17.90 -3.27
CA VAL A 27 -9.28 -17.17 -2.30
C VAL A 27 -10.10 -16.08 -1.62
N GLN A 28 -9.59 -15.51 -0.55
CA GLN A 28 -10.23 -14.41 0.17
C GLN A 28 -9.29 -13.22 0.30
N LEU A 29 -9.83 -12.03 0.09
CA LEU A 29 -9.14 -10.76 0.27
C LEU A 29 -9.65 -10.09 1.54
N PHE A 30 -8.75 -9.75 2.45
CA PHE A 30 -9.08 -9.02 3.67
C PHE A 30 -9.25 -7.53 3.37
N VAL A 31 -10.32 -6.95 3.90
CA VAL A 31 -10.64 -5.53 3.80
C VAL A 31 -11.08 -5.00 5.16
N ARG A 32 -10.41 -3.98 5.65
CA ARG A 32 -10.82 -3.20 6.82
C ARG A 32 -11.51 -1.93 6.38
N GLU A 33 -12.64 -1.60 6.99
CA GLU A 33 -13.33 -0.32 6.87
C GLU A 33 -13.21 0.45 8.18
N LYS A 34 -12.92 1.75 8.10
CA LYS A 34 -13.09 2.72 9.21
C LYS A 34 -13.92 3.89 8.75
N ALA A 35 -15.01 4.17 9.48
CA ALA A 35 -15.89 5.27 9.19
C ALA A 35 -16.62 5.74 10.47
N ARG A 36 -17.18 6.95 10.44
CA ARG A 36 -18.15 7.36 11.46
C ARG A 36 -19.35 6.41 11.44
N GLY A 37 -19.95 6.14 12.59
CA GLY A 37 -21.12 5.26 12.69
C GLY A 37 -22.26 5.63 11.72
N SER A 38 -22.49 6.91 11.49
CA SER A 38 -23.48 7.38 10.51
C SER A 38 -23.14 7.01 9.06
N ILE A 39 -21.87 6.89 8.72
CA ILE A 39 -21.37 6.48 7.39
C ILE A 39 -21.35 4.96 7.29
N ALA A 40 -20.81 4.27 8.31
CA ALA A 40 -20.72 2.81 8.32
C ALA A 40 -22.10 2.14 8.18
N HIS A 41 -23.13 2.76 8.76
CA HIS A 41 -24.53 2.29 8.69
C HIS A 41 -25.36 2.96 7.60
N ALA A 42 -24.78 3.81 6.76
CA ALA A 42 -25.50 4.49 5.70
C ALA A 42 -26.07 3.48 4.69
N ALA A 43 -27.27 3.79 4.18
CA ALA A 43 -27.85 2.98 3.11
C ALA A 43 -27.08 3.17 1.79
N THR A 44 -27.28 2.22 0.88
CA THR A 44 -26.70 2.27 -0.47
C THR A 44 -27.14 3.56 -1.18
N GLY A 45 -26.17 4.33 -1.69
CA GLY A 45 -26.38 5.61 -2.37
C GLY A 45 -26.36 6.83 -1.45
N GLU A 46 -26.20 6.69 -0.12
CA GLU A 46 -26.14 7.82 0.82
C GLU A 46 -24.71 8.38 1.02
N VAL A 47 -23.67 7.57 0.75
CA VAL A 47 -22.27 8.02 0.83
C VAL A 47 -21.80 8.42 -0.56
N PRO A 48 -21.43 9.68 -0.80
CA PRO A 48 -21.02 10.12 -2.13
C PRO A 48 -19.62 9.60 -2.49
N ALA A 49 -19.38 9.35 -3.78
CA ALA A 49 -18.16 8.73 -4.30
C ALA A 49 -16.86 9.43 -3.85
N GLU A 50 -16.87 10.77 -3.80
CA GLU A 50 -15.74 11.59 -3.39
C GLU A 50 -15.36 11.43 -1.90
N LYS A 51 -16.22 10.83 -1.10
CA LYS A 51 -15.97 10.54 0.32
C LYS A 51 -15.52 9.09 0.58
N ILE A 52 -15.31 8.30 -0.46
CA ILE A 52 -14.91 6.89 -0.33
C ILE A 52 -13.46 6.73 -0.80
N LEU A 53 -12.64 6.09 0.03
CA LEU A 53 -11.23 5.85 -0.22
C LEU A 53 -10.86 4.38 0.01
N LEU A 54 -10.11 3.77 -0.92
CA LEU A 54 -9.43 2.50 -0.73
C LEU A 54 -7.92 2.70 -0.65
N ILE A 55 -7.29 2.21 0.43
CA ILE A 55 -5.83 2.23 0.65
C ILE A 55 -5.24 0.88 0.29
N VAL A 56 -4.18 0.88 -0.53
CA VAL A 56 -3.39 -0.31 -0.93
C VAL A 56 -1.98 -0.21 -0.36
N HIS A 57 -1.61 -1.22 0.41
CA HIS A 57 -0.36 -1.25 1.20
C HIS A 57 0.93 -1.43 0.38
N GLY A 58 2.07 -1.15 1.02
CA GLY A 58 3.42 -1.42 0.50
C GLY A 58 3.82 -2.89 0.52
N GLY A 59 5.08 -3.19 0.17
CA GLY A 59 5.64 -4.53 0.33
C GLY A 59 5.90 -4.88 1.79
N TYR A 60 5.62 -6.12 2.22
CA TYR A 60 5.75 -6.65 3.58
C TYR A 60 4.81 -6.07 4.65
N TRP A 61 4.30 -4.86 4.47
CA TRP A 61 3.55 -4.11 5.47
C TRP A 61 2.07 -4.11 5.10
N PRO A 62 1.24 -5.01 5.68
CA PRO A 62 -0.18 -5.09 5.35
C PRO A 62 -0.96 -3.85 5.79
N CYS A 63 -2.19 -3.75 5.31
CA CYS A 63 -3.01 -2.55 5.48
C CYS A 63 -3.28 -2.20 6.95
N VAL A 64 -3.47 -3.21 7.79
CA VAL A 64 -3.86 -3.02 9.21
C VAL A 64 -2.89 -2.14 9.97
N ASN A 65 -1.58 -2.26 9.73
CA ASN A 65 -0.60 -1.39 10.38
C ASN A 65 0.05 -0.38 9.43
N GLY A 66 0.04 -0.63 8.12
CA GLY A 66 0.50 0.33 7.12
C GLY A 66 -0.36 1.59 7.05
N ALA A 67 -1.67 1.44 7.23
CA ALA A 67 -2.65 2.52 7.19
C ALA A 67 -3.40 2.75 8.51
N ASP A 68 -3.44 1.75 9.39
CA ASP A 68 -4.25 1.76 10.61
C ASP A 68 -3.48 1.32 11.86
N LEU A 69 -2.27 1.84 12.07
CA LEU A 69 -1.49 1.52 13.27
C LEU A 69 -2.26 1.92 14.54
N GLN A 70 -2.60 0.94 15.36
CA GLN A 70 -3.38 1.14 16.59
C GLN A 70 -2.49 1.67 17.72
N TYR A 71 -2.07 2.91 17.58
CA TYR A 71 -1.24 3.61 18.58
C TYR A 71 -1.42 5.12 18.46
N ARG A 72 -1.91 5.78 19.50
CA ARG A 72 -2.11 7.25 19.55
C ARG A 72 -2.81 7.78 18.27
N ASP A 73 -2.24 8.79 17.61
CA ASP A 73 -2.71 9.45 16.40
C ASP A 73 -2.04 8.91 15.11
N TYR A 74 -1.57 7.63 15.11
CA TYR A 74 -0.85 7.05 13.98
C TYR A 74 -1.77 6.45 12.92
N SER A 75 -3.04 6.19 13.23
CA SER A 75 -3.96 5.64 12.24
C SER A 75 -4.33 6.69 11.19
N TRP A 76 -3.83 6.49 9.98
CA TRP A 76 -4.22 7.31 8.83
C TRP A 76 -5.69 7.12 8.47
N MET A 77 -6.18 5.87 8.55
CA MET A 77 -7.60 5.57 8.36
C MET A 77 -8.47 6.32 9.35
N GLU A 78 -8.12 6.33 10.63
CA GLU A 78 -8.91 7.02 11.67
C GLU A 78 -8.90 8.54 11.49
N ALA A 79 -7.75 9.11 11.08
CA ALA A 79 -7.66 10.54 10.77
C ALA A 79 -8.64 10.94 9.66
N LEU A 80 -8.68 10.19 8.55
CA LEU A 80 -9.58 10.44 7.43
C LEU A 80 -11.05 10.11 7.78
N ALA A 81 -11.31 9.03 8.50
CA ALA A 81 -12.65 8.69 8.96
C ALA A 81 -13.22 9.78 9.89
N SER A 82 -12.37 10.33 10.78
CA SER A 82 -12.74 11.47 11.63
C SER A 82 -13.03 12.74 10.84
N ALA A 83 -12.45 12.88 9.65
CA ALA A 83 -12.77 13.96 8.70
C ALA A 83 -14.04 13.70 7.86
N GLY A 84 -14.71 12.54 8.05
CA GLY A 84 -15.97 12.20 7.40
C GLY A 84 -15.85 11.40 6.12
N TYR A 85 -14.72 10.70 5.94
CA TYR A 85 -14.52 9.74 4.85
C TYR A 85 -14.93 8.33 5.28
N ASP A 86 -15.33 7.53 4.30
CA ASP A 86 -15.47 6.09 4.37
C ASP A 86 -14.18 5.46 3.87
N VAL A 87 -13.34 4.99 4.81
CA VAL A 87 -11.97 4.58 4.51
C VAL A 87 -11.85 3.07 4.56
N PHE A 88 -11.54 2.50 3.42
CA PHE A 88 -11.21 1.08 3.28
C PHE A 88 -9.70 0.90 3.13
N ALA A 89 -9.18 -0.22 3.62
CA ALA A 89 -7.83 -0.66 3.34
C ALA A 89 -7.84 -2.17 3.12
N MET A 90 -7.09 -2.65 2.12
CA MET A 90 -7.07 -4.06 1.75
C MET A 90 -5.70 -4.69 1.92
N ASP A 91 -5.68 -5.97 2.24
CA ASP A 91 -4.50 -6.82 2.06
C ASP A 91 -4.59 -7.52 0.69
N MET A 92 -3.51 -7.42 -0.09
CA MET A 92 -3.37 -8.13 -1.37
C MET A 92 -3.18 -9.64 -1.14
N THR A 93 -3.45 -10.46 -2.13
CA THR A 93 -3.08 -11.89 -2.11
C THR A 93 -1.62 -12.08 -1.69
N GLY A 94 -1.40 -12.94 -0.69
CA GLY A 94 -0.08 -13.21 -0.11
C GLY A 94 0.33 -12.28 1.04
N TYR A 95 -0.53 -11.36 1.48
CA TYR A 95 -0.24 -10.43 2.58
C TYR A 95 -1.32 -10.46 3.67
N GLY A 96 -0.94 -10.03 4.86
CA GLY A 96 -1.83 -9.75 5.97
C GLY A 96 -2.78 -10.92 6.28
N PHE A 97 -4.05 -10.62 6.34
CA PHE A 97 -5.11 -11.59 6.59
C PHE A 97 -5.76 -12.15 5.31
N SER A 98 -5.27 -11.76 4.12
CA SER A 98 -5.67 -12.36 2.85
C SER A 98 -5.08 -13.74 2.67
N SER A 99 -5.65 -14.53 1.75
CA SER A 99 -5.13 -15.85 1.37
C SER A 99 -3.67 -15.79 0.96
N ARG A 100 -2.86 -16.77 1.42
CA ARG A 100 -1.42 -16.88 1.17
C ARG A 100 -1.07 -18.18 0.44
N PRO A 101 -1.51 -18.36 -0.81
CA PRO A 101 -1.30 -19.60 -1.53
C PRO A 101 0.19 -19.88 -1.71
N LEU A 102 0.58 -21.18 -1.60
CA LEU A 102 1.94 -21.69 -1.81
C LEU A 102 3.02 -21.11 -0.85
N MET A 103 2.61 -20.41 0.22
CA MET A 103 3.55 -19.69 1.08
C MET A 103 3.75 -20.34 2.46
N ASP A 104 3.15 -21.49 2.76
CA ASP A 104 3.26 -22.13 4.08
C ASP A 104 4.44 -23.09 4.24
N ASP A 105 5.10 -23.48 3.13
CA ASP A 105 6.31 -24.30 3.19
C ASP A 105 7.56 -23.40 3.12
N PRO A 106 8.42 -23.36 4.18
CA PRO A 106 9.64 -22.56 4.17
C PRO A 106 10.65 -22.96 3.10
N ALA A 107 10.54 -24.18 2.50
CA ALA A 107 11.32 -24.57 1.34
C ALA A 107 11.04 -23.70 0.10
N ASN A 108 9.89 -23.03 0.06
CA ASN A 108 9.50 -22.12 -1.03
C ASN A 108 10.16 -20.73 -0.94
N LEU A 109 11.09 -20.52 0.00
CA LEU A 109 11.97 -19.35 0.04
C LEU A 109 13.23 -19.58 -0.81
N PRO A 110 13.76 -18.51 -1.44
CA PRO A 110 15.13 -18.55 -2.00
C PRO A 110 16.16 -18.99 -0.94
N PRO A 111 17.26 -19.67 -1.34
CA PRO A 111 18.28 -20.15 -0.41
C PRO A 111 18.80 -19.10 0.57
N ASP A 112 19.09 -17.88 0.11
CA ASP A 112 19.59 -16.78 0.96
C ASP A 112 18.60 -16.40 2.08
N TYR A 113 17.29 -16.61 1.88
CA TYR A 113 16.29 -16.39 2.92
C TYR A 113 16.13 -17.59 3.84
N GLN A 114 16.43 -18.82 3.34
CA GLN A 114 16.43 -20.02 4.17
C GLN A 114 17.56 -19.98 5.21
N ASP A 115 18.68 -19.29 4.95
CA ASP A 115 19.79 -19.12 5.91
C ASP A 115 19.31 -18.60 7.26
N ALA A 116 18.36 -17.66 7.28
CA ALA A 116 17.80 -17.12 8.51
C ALA A 116 16.95 -18.14 9.31
N LEU A 117 16.59 -19.26 8.69
CA LEU A 117 15.74 -20.33 9.25
C LEU A 117 16.54 -21.55 9.67
N ILE A 118 17.85 -21.59 9.43
CA ILE A 118 18.76 -22.68 9.75
C ILE A 118 19.75 -22.27 10.85
N PRO A 119 19.93 -23.06 11.94
CA PRO A 119 19.07 -24.16 12.34
C PRO A 119 17.78 -23.66 13.01
N GLY A 120 16.72 -24.42 12.93
CA GLY A 120 15.46 -24.09 13.61
C GLY A 120 14.27 -24.57 12.81
N THR A 121 13.65 -23.71 12.01
CA THR A 121 12.52 -24.07 11.14
C THR A 121 12.97 -25.04 10.04
N LEU A 122 14.17 -24.87 9.52
CA LEU A 122 14.84 -25.80 8.61
C LEU A 122 16.10 -26.38 9.26
N SER A 123 16.45 -27.65 8.96
CA SER A 123 17.72 -28.26 9.34
C SER A 123 18.82 -28.00 8.30
N GLU A 124 18.43 -27.81 7.06
CA GLU A 124 19.29 -27.58 5.89
C GLU A 124 18.50 -26.88 4.78
N HIS A 125 19.18 -26.41 3.74
CA HIS A 125 18.54 -25.87 2.55
C HIS A 125 17.68 -26.94 1.85
N ARG A 126 16.48 -26.53 1.41
CA ARG A 126 15.54 -27.40 0.70
C ARG A 126 15.21 -26.83 -0.66
N THR A 127 14.98 -27.72 -1.61
CA THR A 127 14.46 -27.37 -2.94
C THR A 127 13.00 -26.91 -2.80
N PRO A 128 12.59 -25.84 -3.51
CA PRO A 128 11.21 -25.36 -3.47
C PRO A 128 10.24 -26.43 -4.00
N THR A 129 9.09 -26.55 -3.34
CA THR A 129 7.98 -27.40 -3.81
C THR A 129 7.23 -26.74 -4.96
N HIS A 130 7.31 -25.42 -5.06
CA HIS A 130 6.66 -24.60 -6.10
C HIS A 130 7.69 -23.59 -6.67
N PRO A 131 8.49 -23.98 -7.70
CA PRO A 131 9.58 -23.16 -8.22
C PRO A 131 9.08 -22.08 -9.20
N VAL A 132 8.13 -21.24 -8.77
CA VAL A 132 7.52 -20.17 -9.58
C VAL A 132 7.36 -18.90 -8.77
N LYS A 133 7.43 -17.74 -9.44
CA LYS A 133 6.97 -16.47 -8.84
C LYS A 133 5.47 -16.49 -8.68
N LEU A 134 4.97 -15.85 -7.61
CA LEU A 134 3.58 -16.02 -7.22
C LEU A 134 2.64 -15.06 -7.97
N VAL A 135 2.78 -13.76 -7.74
CA VAL A 135 1.81 -12.78 -8.25
C VAL A 135 2.33 -12.00 -9.46
N THR A 136 1.43 -11.42 -10.21
CA THR A 136 1.73 -10.62 -11.40
C THR A 136 0.99 -9.29 -11.35
N SER A 137 1.39 -8.32 -12.18
CA SER A 137 0.64 -7.07 -12.34
C SER A 137 -0.83 -7.29 -12.70
N ASN A 138 -1.17 -8.37 -13.43
CA ASN A 138 -2.57 -8.70 -13.73
C ASN A 138 -3.31 -9.19 -12.48
N SER A 139 -2.77 -10.20 -11.79
CA SER A 139 -3.46 -10.75 -10.60
C SER A 139 -3.60 -9.69 -9.49
N GLU A 140 -2.60 -8.80 -9.30
CA GLU A 140 -2.71 -7.70 -8.35
C GLU A 140 -3.77 -6.66 -8.79
N THR A 141 -3.92 -6.40 -10.11
CA THR A 141 -4.99 -5.54 -10.64
C THR A 141 -6.36 -6.16 -10.39
N ASP A 142 -6.51 -7.46 -10.60
CA ASP A 142 -7.77 -8.19 -10.40
C ASP A 142 -8.17 -8.25 -8.91
N ASP A 143 -7.19 -8.40 -7.99
CA ASP A 143 -7.44 -8.28 -6.55
C ASP A 143 -8.05 -6.91 -6.20
N ILE A 144 -7.45 -5.81 -6.71
CA ILE A 144 -7.96 -4.45 -6.47
C ILE A 144 -9.34 -4.27 -7.10
N ASP A 145 -9.53 -4.71 -8.34
CA ASP A 145 -10.81 -4.59 -9.05
C ASP A 145 -11.94 -5.28 -8.30
N ARG A 146 -11.68 -6.49 -7.79
CA ARG A 146 -12.63 -7.23 -6.95
C ARG A 146 -13.06 -6.45 -5.71
N VAL A 147 -12.12 -5.78 -5.04
CA VAL A 147 -12.43 -4.98 -3.83
C VAL A 147 -13.11 -3.66 -4.20
N VAL A 148 -12.69 -2.99 -5.27
CA VAL A 148 -13.35 -1.78 -5.79
C VAL A 148 -14.81 -2.08 -6.15
N ASP A 149 -15.07 -3.17 -6.87
CA ASP A 149 -16.45 -3.58 -7.23
C ASP A 149 -17.29 -3.89 -5.98
N PHE A 150 -16.68 -4.52 -4.97
CA PHE A 150 -17.37 -4.75 -3.70
C PHE A 150 -17.77 -3.44 -3.03
N ILE A 151 -16.84 -2.46 -2.92
CA ILE A 151 -17.09 -1.17 -2.28
C ILE A 151 -18.13 -0.37 -3.08
N CYS A 152 -17.98 -0.32 -4.41
CA CYS A 152 -18.93 0.36 -5.29
C CYS A 152 -20.35 -0.20 -5.12
N LYS A 153 -20.48 -1.52 -5.10
CA LYS A 153 -21.77 -2.18 -4.85
C LYS A 153 -22.32 -1.90 -3.45
N LEU A 154 -21.45 -1.94 -2.42
CA LEU A 154 -21.85 -1.68 -1.03
C LEU A 154 -22.42 -0.26 -0.88
N ARG A 155 -21.79 0.72 -1.53
CA ARG A 155 -22.12 2.14 -1.40
C ARG A 155 -23.03 2.67 -2.52
N GLY A 156 -23.28 1.92 -3.59
CA GLY A 156 -24.12 2.34 -4.72
C GLY A 156 -23.48 3.46 -5.54
N VAL A 157 -22.17 3.40 -5.75
CA VAL A 157 -21.38 4.35 -6.53
C VAL A 157 -20.65 3.64 -7.67
N ASP A 158 -20.24 4.38 -8.70
CA ASP A 158 -19.52 3.80 -9.85
C ASP A 158 -17.99 3.92 -9.72
N LYS A 159 -17.50 4.76 -8.83
CA LYS A 159 -16.07 5.04 -8.66
C LYS A 159 -15.74 5.45 -7.22
N ILE A 160 -14.48 5.28 -6.83
CA ILE A 160 -13.93 5.65 -5.52
C ILE A 160 -12.52 6.25 -5.67
N SER A 161 -12.03 6.91 -4.62
CA SER A 161 -10.63 7.35 -4.59
C SER A 161 -9.71 6.20 -4.18
N LEU A 162 -8.47 6.21 -4.68
CA LEU A 162 -7.44 5.23 -4.34
C LEU A 162 -6.22 5.91 -3.71
N LEU A 163 -5.60 5.22 -2.77
CA LEU A 163 -4.31 5.60 -2.20
C LEU A 163 -3.37 4.38 -2.21
N GLY A 164 -2.16 4.54 -2.74
CA GLY A 164 -1.15 3.49 -2.76
C GLY A 164 0.17 3.93 -2.13
N TRP A 165 0.67 3.15 -1.15
CA TRP A 165 1.98 3.36 -0.55
C TRP A 165 3.02 2.42 -1.14
N SER A 166 4.20 2.93 -1.55
CA SER A 166 5.35 2.13 -1.99
C SER A 166 4.97 1.14 -3.12
N GLY A 167 4.99 -0.16 -2.86
CA GLY A 167 4.46 -1.19 -3.75
C GLY A 167 2.98 -1.01 -4.07
N GLY A 168 2.21 -0.40 -3.17
CA GLY A 168 0.83 0.01 -3.42
C GLY A 168 0.72 1.09 -4.50
N GLY A 169 1.71 1.98 -4.60
CA GLY A 169 1.76 2.99 -5.66
C GLY A 169 1.87 2.38 -7.07
N ILE A 170 2.65 1.29 -7.23
CA ILE A 170 2.70 0.54 -8.51
C ILE A 170 1.33 -0.08 -8.80
N ARG A 171 0.74 -0.75 -7.79
CA ARG A 171 -0.52 -1.48 -7.89
C ARG A 171 -1.67 -0.55 -8.27
N THR A 172 -1.84 0.54 -7.51
CA THR A 172 -2.89 1.53 -7.80
C THR A 172 -2.64 2.29 -9.09
N GLY A 173 -1.38 2.63 -9.42
CA GLY A 173 -1.02 3.25 -10.69
C GLY A 173 -1.35 2.34 -11.88
N THR A 174 -0.95 1.07 -11.83
CA THR A 174 -1.28 0.07 -12.87
C THR A 174 -2.79 -0.15 -12.97
N TYR A 175 -3.49 -0.19 -11.83
CA TYR A 175 -4.95 -0.30 -11.80
C TYR A 175 -5.62 0.91 -12.48
N VAL A 176 -5.23 2.13 -12.11
CA VAL A 176 -5.79 3.35 -12.70
C VAL A 176 -5.58 3.40 -14.21
N VAL A 177 -4.40 3.01 -14.71
CA VAL A 177 -4.15 2.95 -16.17
C VAL A 177 -5.19 2.10 -16.90
N ARG A 178 -5.72 1.06 -16.26
CA ARG A 178 -6.66 0.09 -16.85
C ARG A 178 -8.12 0.39 -16.57
N HIS A 179 -8.42 1.06 -15.44
CA HIS A 179 -9.77 1.23 -14.89
C HIS A 179 -10.04 2.66 -14.42
N GLN A 180 -9.67 3.67 -15.22
CA GLN A 180 -9.85 5.08 -14.85
C GLN A 180 -11.32 5.45 -14.59
N GLU A 181 -12.25 4.77 -15.23
CA GLU A 181 -13.69 4.97 -15.07
C GLU A 181 -14.18 4.63 -13.66
N LYS A 182 -13.46 3.77 -12.93
CA LYS A 182 -13.76 3.38 -11.54
C LYS A 182 -13.04 4.25 -10.49
N VAL A 183 -12.25 5.24 -10.92
CA VAL A 183 -11.38 6.01 -10.01
C VAL A 183 -11.74 7.50 -10.00
N GLU A 184 -12.04 8.02 -8.81
CA GLU A 184 -12.33 9.45 -8.60
C GLU A 184 -11.04 10.28 -8.52
N LYS A 185 -10.11 9.88 -7.65
CA LYS A 185 -8.80 10.51 -7.42
C LYS A 185 -7.77 9.44 -7.07
N LEU A 186 -6.51 9.72 -7.36
CA LEU A 186 -5.38 8.87 -6.98
C LEU A 186 -4.43 9.61 -6.06
N ILE A 187 -4.08 8.99 -4.94
CA ILE A 187 -2.98 9.42 -4.07
C ILE A 187 -1.88 8.38 -4.13
N ILE A 188 -0.66 8.80 -4.41
CA ILE A 188 0.54 7.97 -4.40
C ILE A 188 1.46 8.45 -3.29
N PHE A 189 1.74 7.59 -2.33
CA PHE A 189 2.76 7.84 -1.33
C PHE A 189 3.98 6.97 -1.64
N ALA A 190 5.07 7.64 -2.05
CA ALA A 190 6.38 7.03 -2.26
C ALA A 190 6.35 5.79 -3.17
N SER A 191 5.80 5.90 -4.40
CA SER A 191 5.73 4.78 -5.35
C SER A 191 7.11 4.16 -5.59
N SER A 192 7.19 2.84 -5.47
CA SER A 192 8.39 2.08 -5.78
C SER A 192 8.42 1.63 -7.24
N ASN A 193 9.60 1.26 -7.73
CA ASN A 193 9.83 0.62 -9.03
C ASN A 193 9.17 1.31 -10.25
N TYR A 194 9.00 2.65 -10.22
CA TYR A 194 8.68 3.39 -11.42
C TYR A 194 9.93 3.42 -12.31
N ASP A 195 9.80 2.94 -13.51
CA ASP A 195 10.87 2.94 -14.51
C ASP A 195 10.39 3.65 -15.78
N ARG A 196 10.91 4.83 -16.01
CA ARG A 196 10.57 5.67 -17.17
C ARG A 196 10.80 4.97 -18.50
N ALA A 197 11.79 4.09 -18.59
CA ALA A 197 12.20 3.44 -19.83
C ALA A 197 11.58 2.06 -20.06
N ASN A 198 11.05 1.42 -19.00
CA ASN A 198 10.61 0.02 -19.09
C ASN A 198 9.32 -0.11 -19.92
N PRO A 199 9.33 -0.89 -21.02
CA PRO A 199 8.13 -1.10 -21.83
C PRO A 199 7.08 -1.94 -21.08
N ASP A 200 5.80 -1.68 -21.36
CA ASP A 200 4.67 -2.50 -20.91
C ASP A 200 4.67 -3.84 -21.66
N ASN A 201 5.49 -4.78 -21.19
CA ASN A 201 5.69 -6.07 -21.83
C ASN A 201 5.65 -7.20 -20.76
N PRO A 202 4.56 -7.98 -20.70
CA PRO A 202 4.47 -9.09 -19.74
C PRO A 202 5.47 -10.21 -20.08
N PRO A 203 5.81 -11.06 -19.10
CA PRO A 203 6.65 -12.23 -19.35
C PRO A 203 6.08 -13.11 -20.46
N ALA A 204 6.94 -13.67 -21.30
CA ALA A 204 6.52 -14.55 -22.39
C ALA A 204 5.91 -15.88 -21.87
N THR A 205 6.28 -16.31 -20.66
CA THR A 205 5.82 -17.57 -20.05
C THR A 205 5.37 -17.32 -18.61
N LEU A 206 4.14 -17.73 -18.30
CA LEU A 206 3.56 -17.68 -16.95
C LEU A 206 3.05 -19.07 -16.57
N PRO A 207 3.22 -19.52 -15.30
CA PRO A 207 3.92 -18.81 -14.23
C PRO A 207 5.42 -18.67 -14.49
N GLU A 208 6.01 -17.54 -14.08
CA GLU A 208 7.42 -17.27 -14.24
C GLU A 208 8.25 -18.13 -13.26
N PRO A 209 9.34 -18.80 -13.70
CA PRO A 209 10.22 -19.55 -12.80
C PRO A 209 10.81 -18.68 -11.69
N GLY A 210 10.92 -19.24 -10.48
CA GLY A 210 11.45 -18.53 -9.33
C GLY A 210 11.01 -19.16 -8.01
N TYR A 211 10.69 -18.36 -7.05
CA TYR A 211 10.19 -18.75 -5.73
C TYR A 211 8.88 -18.01 -5.44
N PRO A 212 7.90 -18.64 -4.76
CA PRO A 212 6.62 -17.98 -4.55
C PRO A 212 6.68 -16.83 -3.52
N MET A 213 7.67 -16.80 -2.64
CA MET A 213 7.74 -15.82 -1.58
C MET A 213 9.16 -15.38 -1.23
N THR A 214 9.24 -14.28 -0.48
CA THR A 214 10.40 -13.77 0.24
C THR A 214 10.07 -13.64 1.72
N PHE A 215 11.09 -13.43 2.58
CA PHE A 215 10.95 -13.35 4.03
C PHE A 215 11.69 -12.14 4.58
N GLN A 216 11.05 -11.39 5.48
CA GLN A 216 11.65 -10.22 6.11
C GLN A 216 11.62 -10.36 7.62
N THR A 217 12.81 -10.41 8.24
CA THR A 217 12.96 -10.37 9.69
C THR A 217 12.86 -8.92 10.22
N ARG A 218 12.72 -8.77 11.55
CA ARG A 218 12.77 -7.46 12.21
C ARG A 218 14.06 -6.71 11.89
N ALA A 219 15.20 -7.40 11.97
CA ALA A 219 16.51 -6.81 11.68
C ALA A 219 16.56 -6.17 10.28
N VAL A 220 15.95 -6.81 9.28
CA VAL A 220 15.90 -6.26 7.92
C VAL A 220 14.85 -5.14 7.82
N GLY A 221 13.63 -5.38 8.28
CA GLY A 221 12.50 -4.44 8.10
C GLY A 221 12.62 -3.17 8.91
N ILE A 222 12.90 -3.33 10.22
CA ILE A 222 12.96 -2.22 11.17
C ILE A 222 14.37 -1.64 11.24
N ASP A 223 15.38 -2.47 11.57
CA ASP A 223 16.68 -1.92 11.96
C ASP A 223 17.46 -1.42 10.74
N GLN A 224 17.44 -2.16 9.62
CA GLN A 224 18.19 -1.79 8.41
C GLN A 224 17.38 -0.86 7.49
N ARG A 225 16.15 -1.26 7.08
CA ARG A 225 15.40 -0.49 6.09
C ARG A 225 14.88 0.81 6.68
N TRP A 226 14.11 0.75 7.75
CA TRP A 226 13.56 1.97 8.36
C TRP A 226 14.62 2.70 9.19
N GLY A 227 15.29 2.03 10.13
CA GLY A 227 16.34 2.63 10.97
C GLY A 227 17.45 3.29 10.14
N GLY A 228 17.84 2.70 9.00
CA GLY A 228 18.81 3.27 8.07
C GLY A 228 18.39 4.62 7.45
N THR A 229 17.09 4.95 7.48
CA THR A 229 16.51 6.21 6.95
C THR A 229 16.28 7.27 8.03
N VAL A 230 16.46 6.95 9.31
CA VAL A 230 16.39 7.91 10.42
C VAL A 230 17.63 8.80 10.40
N LYS A 231 17.47 10.11 10.26
CA LYS A 231 18.57 11.08 10.06
C LYS A 231 18.76 12.06 11.21
N TYR A 232 17.79 12.18 12.11
CA TYR A 232 17.88 13.09 13.25
C TYR A 232 17.08 12.53 14.45
N GLU A 233 17.47 13.00 15.64
CA GLU A 233 16.77 12.64 16.89
C GLU A 233 15.32 13.17 16.87
N GLY A 234 14.36 12.31 17.23
CA GLY A 234 12.94 12.66 17.25
C GLY A 234 12.23 12.48 15.92
N GLN A 235 12.87 12.08 14.82
CA GLN A 235 12.19 11.70 13.58
C GLN A 235 11.16 10.58 13.82
N VAL A 236 11.52 9.64 14.68
CA VAL A 236 10.64 8.53 15.13
C VAL A 236 10.43 8.68 16.64
N GLU A 237 9.17 8.67 17.08
CA GLU A 237 8.86 8.69 18.50
C GLU A 237 9.34 7.40 19.21
N PRO A 238 9.81 7.47 20.46
CA PRO A 238 10.29 6.29 21.20
C PRO A 238 9.25 5.17 21.24
N GLY A 239 9.69 3.95 20.94
CA GLY A 239 8.87 2.74 21.00
C GLY A 239 8.00 2.47 19.77
N VAL A 240 7.86 3.39 18.82
CA VAL A 240 7.01 3.21 17.65
C VAL A 240 7.46 2.06 16.76
N GLN A 241 8.78 1.92 16.54
CA GLN A 241 9.32 0.80 15.74
C GLN A 241 8.95 -0.57 16.32
N GLU A 242 8.95 -0.70 17.65
CA GLU A 242 8.58 -1.94 18.32
C GLU A 242 7.08 -2.22 18.18
N ILE A 243 6.25 -1.19 18.31
CA ILE A 243 4.79 -1.30 18.16
C ILE A 243 4.43 -1.69 16.71
N VAL A 244 5.05 -1.03 15.73
CA VAL A 244 4.87 -1.35 14.30
C VAL A 244 5.24 -2.80 14.05
N TRP A 245 6.41 -3.25 14.50
CA TRP A 245 6.83 -4.63 14.30
C TRP A 245 5.87 -5.63 14.94
N LYS A 246 5.52 -5.41 16.21
CA LYS A 246 4.59 -6.27 16.93
C LYS A 246 3.27 -6.44 16.18
N GLN A 247 2.60 -5.33 15.83
CA GLN A 247 1.32 -5.39 15.13
C GLN A 247 1.45 -5.99 13.72
N THR A 248 2.62 -5.85 13.08
CA THR A 248 2.83 -6.42 11.75
C THR A 248 2.95 -7.95 11.82
N VAL A 249 3.74 -8.51 12.74
CA VAL A 249 3.90 -9.96 12.84
C VAL A 249 2.62 -10.68 13.28
N GLU A 250 1.73 -9.99 13.97
CA GLU A 250 0.39 -10.50 14.32
C GLU A 250 -0.47 -10.81 13.08
N THR A 251 -0.15 -10.20 11.93
CA THR A 251 -0.86 -10.45 10.66
C THR A 251 -0.31 -11.64 9.87
N ASP A 252 0.79 -12.26 10.32
CA ASP A 252 1.42 -13.41 9.67
C ASP A 252 1.93 -14.41 10.72
N SER A 253 1.01 -15.10 11.37
CA SER A 253 1.32 -16.05 12.45
C SER A 253 2.26 -17.18 12.03
N VAL A 254 2.20 -17.64 10.78
CA VAL A 254 3.10 -18.68 10.24
C VAL A 254 4.51 -18.12 10.06
N GLY A 255 4.67 -16.97 9.38
CA GLY A 255 5.96 -16.31 9.23
C GLY A 255 6.57 -15.91 10.57
N ALA A 256 5.73 -15.43 11.52
CA ALA A 256 6.15 -15.11 12.87
C ALA A 256 6.69 -16.32 13.66
N SER A 257 6.26 -17.54 13.33
CA SER A 257 6.72 -18.79 13.95
C SER A 257 8.04 -19.33 13.36
N TRP A 258 8.51 -18.78 12.25
CA TRP A 258 9.73 -19.24 11.58
C TRP A 258 11.00 -18.59 12.10
N GLY A 259 11.98 -19.41 12.58
CA GLY A 259 13.30 -18.93 13.00
C GLY A 259 13.23 -17.72 13.95
N PRO A 260 13.82 -16.56 13.57
CA PRO A 260 13.81 -15.36 14.38
C PRO A 260 12.47 -14.61 14.38
N GLY A 261 11.43 -15.14 13.72
CA GLY A 261 10.19 -14.47 13.42
C GLY A 261 10.31 -13.48 12.25
N GLY A 262 9.28 -13.43 11.41
CA GLY A 262 9.30 -12.53 10.27
C GLY A 262 7.97 -12.49 9.49
N LEU A 263 8.03 -11.82 8.36
CA LEU A 263 6.92 -11.59 7.45
C LEU A 263 7.21 -12.25 6.10
N ARG A 264 6.25 -13.01 5.62
CA ARG A 264 6.26 -13.53 4.27
C ARG A 264 5.65 -12.49 3.33
N ALA A 265 6.22 -12.36 2.14
CA ALA A 265 5.65 -11.55 1.07
C ALA A 265 5.75 -12.30 -0.26
N PRO A 266 4.74 -12.25 -1.14
CA PRO A 266 4.81 -12.92 -2.42
C PRO A 266 5.88 -12.28 -3.31
N THR A 267 6.54 -13.10 -4.12
CA THR A 267 7.35 -12.60 -5.23
C THR A 267 6.45 -12.13 -6.36
N ARG A 268 6.94 -11.21 -7.16
CA ARG A 268 6.12 -10.51 -8.13
C ARG A 268 6.81 -10.38 -9.49
N THR A 269 6.03 -10.48 -10.55
CA THR A 269 6.41 -10.14 -11.91
C THR A 269 5.69 -8.86 -12.32
N TYR A 270 6.46 -7.80 -12.59
CA TYR A 270 5.90 -6.48 -12.88
C TYR A 270 5.92 -6.11 -14.34
N TRP A 271 4.88 -5.42 -14.76
CA TRP A 271 4.81 -4.64 -16.01
C TRP A 271 3.71 -3.58 -15.92
N GLY A 272 3.69 -2.64 -16.86
CA GLY A 272 2.60 -1.68 -17.03
C GLY A 272 2.70 -0.42 -16.20
N TRP A 273 3.82 -0.18 -15.50
CA TRP A 273 4.03 1.05 -14.73
C TRP A 273 5.29 1.79 -15.20
N ASN A 274 5.14 2.61 -16.23
CA ASN A 274 6.22 3.34 -16.91
C ASN A 274 5.70 4.68 -17.47
N ALA A 275 6.57 5.48 -18.10
CA ALA A 275 6.21 6.80 -18.62
C ALA A 275 5.06 6.76 -19.63
N LYS A 276 5.03 5.75 -20.50
CA LYS A 276 3.97 5.60 -21.52
C LYS A 276 2.61 5.36 -20.84
N SER A 277 2.55 4.50 -19.85
CA SER A 277 1.31 4.21 -19.12
C SER A 277 0.90 5.38 -18.23
N ALA A 278 1.83 6.00 -17.49
CA ALA A 278 1.56 7.17 -16.66
C ALA A 278 0.98 8.35 -17.45
N ALA A 279 1.44 8.56 -18.70
CA ALA A 279 0.93 9.60 -19.58
C ALA A 279 -0.56 9.43 -19.99
N THR A 280 -1.12 8.22 -19.82
CA THR A 280 -2.55 7.96 -20.08
C THR A 280 -3.48 8.34 -18.92
N ILE A 281 -2.94 8.58 -17.72
CA ILE A 281 -3.73 8.91 -16.52
C ILE A 281 -4.35 10.30 -16.68
N LYS A 282 -5.68 10.37 -16.50
CA LYS A 282 -6.49 11.60 -16.58
C LYS A 282 -7.18 11.96 -15.26
N VAL A 283 -7.26 11.04 -14.32
CA VAL A 283 -7.79 11.33 -12.98
C VAL A 283 -6.85 12.27 -12.22
N PRO A 284 -7.34 13.07 -11.25
CA PRO A 284 -6.50 13.92 -10.42
C PRO A 284 -5.52 13.09 -9.58
N VAL A 285 -4.24 13.52 -9.50
CA VAL A 285 -3.19 12.77 -8.80
C VAL A 285 -2.45 13.63 -7.79
N LEU A 286 -2.38 13.15 -6.54
CA LEU A 286 -1.45 13.64 -5.52
C LEU A 286 -0.29 12.65 -5.37
N ILE A 287 0.94 13.15 -5.40
CA ILE A 287 2.13 12.38 -5.02
C ILE A 287 2.71 12.98 -3.74
N MET A 288 3.00 12.14 -2.74
CA MET A 288 3.67 12.55 -1.51
C MET A 288 4.93 11.70 -1.34
N VAL A 289 6.06 12.32 -1.00
CA VAL A 289 7.34 11.62 -0.84
C VAL A 289 8.23 12.34 0.15
N GLY A 290 8.95 11.58 0.98
CA GLY A 290 9.88 12.13 1.97
C GLY A 290 11.22 12.57 1.36
N GLU A 291 11.85 13.59 1.94
CA GLU A 291 13.18 14.07 1.56
C GLU A 291 14.26 12.97 1.63
N TYR A 292 14.18 12.10 2.66
CA TYR A 292 15.14 11.01 2.87
C TYR A 292 14.73 9.69 2.20
N ASP A 293 13.66 9.73 1.40
CA ASP A 293 13.28 8.57 0.62
C ASP A 293 14.14 8.45 -0.65
N ARG A 294 14.82 7.31 -0.80
CA ARG A 294 15.59 7.02 -2.02
C ARG A 294 14.76 7.05 -3.30
N LEU A 295 13.42 6.99 -3.17
CA LEU A 295 12.48 7.02 -4.29
C LEU A 295 12.05 8.44 -4.68
N LEU A 296 12.50 9.48 -3.99
CA LEU A 296 12.21 10.89 -4.33
C LEU A 296 12.49 11.20 -5.82
N PRO A 297 13.67 10.85 -6.40
CA PRO A 297 13.93 11.16 -7.80
C PRO A 297 12.96 10.48 -8.77
N SER A 298 12.61 9.20 -8.53
CA SER A 298 11.67 8.48 -9.40
C SER A 298 10.23 8.97 -9.24
N ASN A 299 9.83 9.44 -8.06
CA ASN A 299 8.52 10.05 -7.86
C ASN A 299 8.40 11.44 -8.50
N ILE A 300 9.49 12.21 -8.57
CA ILE A 300 9.55 13.45 -9.37
C ILE A 300 9.37 13.12 -10.86
N GLN A 301 10.07 12.10 -11.37
CA GLN A 301 9.89 11.65 -12.74
C GLN A 301 8.47 11.19 -13.04
N LEU A 302 7.87 10.42 -12.12
CA LEU A 302 6.47 10.00 -12.23
C LEU A 302 5.53 11.20 -12.29
N PHE A 303 5.73 12.22 -11.44
CA PHE A 303 4.94 13.45 -11.47
C PHE A 303 5.02 14.16 -12.83
N GLU A 304 6.22 14.24 -13.42
CA GLU A 304 6.41 14.83 -14.74
C GLU A 304 5.64 14.06 -15.82
N ASP A 305 5.68 12.72 -15.78
CA ASP A 305 5.15 11.83 -16.81
C ASP A 305 3.63 11.61 -16.73
N ILE A 306 2.99 11.81 -15.56
CA ILE A 306 1.53 11.70 -15.42
C ILE A 306 0.80 12.68 -16.33
N GLY A 307 -0.17 12.16 -17.10
CA GLY A 307 -0.82 12.88 -18.21
C GLY A 307 -1.99 13.79 -17.83
N THR A 308 -2.36 13.90 -16.54
CA THR A 308 -3.39 14.86 -16.08
C THR A 308 -2.79 16.21 -15.78
N ASP A 309 -3.57 17.30 -16.00
CA ASP A 309 -3.19 18.65 -15.59
C ASP A 309 -3.46 18.91 -14.09
N ARG A 310 -4.32 18.11 -13.48
CA ARG A 310 -4.60 18.18 -12.02
C ARG A 310 -3.70 17.24 -11.27
N LYS A 311 -2.46 17.68 -11.02
CA LYS A 311 -1.45 16.89 -10.32
C LYS A 311 -0.61 17.73 -9.38
N VAL A 312 -0.44 17.27 -8.15
CA VAL A 312 0.41 17.89 -7.14
C VAL A 312 1.43 16.87 -6.65
N LEU A 313 2.68 17.33 -6.45
CA LEU A 313 3.71 16.58 -5.75
C LEU A 313 4.11 17.36 -4.50
N ILE A 314 4.11 16.70 -3.35
CA ILE A 314 4.59 17.26 -2.07
C ILE A 314 5.88 16.52 -1.67
N GLU A 315 7.00 17.25 -1.62
CA GLU A 315 8.21 16.80 -0.96
C GLU A 315 8.13 17.17 0.53
N VAL A 316 8.23 16.17 1.41
CA VAL A 316 8.11 16.37 2.85
C VAL A 316 9.50 16.38 3.50
N LYS A 317 9.92 17.53 4.04
CA LYS A 317 11.22 17.69 4.71
C LYS A 317 11.27 16.86 5.99
N GLY A 318 12.45 16.30 6.26
CA GLY A 318 12.69 15.49 7.43
C GLY A 318 11.99 14.12 7.45
N ALA A 319 11.34 13.71 6.37
CA ALA A 319 10.59 12.46 6.27
C ALA A 319 11.32 11.41 5.43
N SER A 320 11.10 10.14 5.76
CA SER A 320 11.61 9.00 4.99
C SER A 320 10.50 8.25 4.23
N HIS A 321 10.84 7.06 3.70
CA HIS A 321 9.90 6.12 3.09
C HIS A 321 8.81 5.63 4.04
N PHE A 322 9.03 5.75 5.35
CA PHE A 322 8.17 5.27 6.42
C PHE A 322 7.46 6.42 7.15
N MET A 323 7.26 7.54 6.48
CA MET A 323 6.70 8.78 7.01
C MET A 323 5.38 8.58 7.78
N GLN A 324 4.54 7.59 7.40
CA GLN A 324 3.30 7.27 8.12
C GLN A 324 3.53 6.84 9.58
N TRP A 325 4.74 6.43 9.94
CA TRP A 325 5.14 6.05 11.29
C TRP A 325 6.15 7.02 11.91
N GLU A 326 6.42 8.15 11.25
CA GLU A 326 7.30 9.22 11.71
C GLU A 326 6.51 10.43 12.22
N ILE A 327 7.19 11.44 12.74
CA ILE A 327 6.51 12.64 13.24
C ILE A 327 5.80 13.41 12.11
N GLN A 328 6.30 13.30 10.87
CA GLN A 328 5.70 13.91 9.66
C GLN A 328 4.40 13.22 9.19
N ARG A 329 3.94 12.13 9.82
CA ARG A 329 2.65 11.49 9.49
C ARG A 329 1.50 12.48 9.38
N ARG A 330 1.54 13.56 10.16
CA ARG A 330 0.50 14.59 10.17
C ARG A 330 0.35 15.28 8.82
N ILE A 331 1.47 15.42 8.08
CA ILE A 331 1.46 15.99 6.72
C ILE A 331 0.81 15.00 5.74
N LEU A 332 1.05 13.68 5.89
CA LEU A 332 0.30 12.68 5.12
C LEU A 332 -1.21 12.78 5.39
N HIS A 333 -1.60 12.86 6.66
CA HIS A 333 -3.00 12.95 7.05
C HIS A 333 -3.67 14.21 6.52
N SER A 334 -3.08 15.40 6.76
CA SER A 334 -3.65 16.67 6.34
C SER A 334 -3.60 16.86 4.82
N GLY A 335 -2.48 16.55 4.17
CA GLY A 335 -2.33 16.71 2.72
C GLY A 335 -3.23 15.77 1.93
N SER A 336 -3.39 14.51 2.37
CA SER A 336 -4.36 13.60 1.74
C SER A 336 -5.81 14.03 1.96
N HIS A 337 -6.15 14.51 3.18
CA HIS A 337 -7.48 15.04 3.46
C HIS A 337 -7.81 16.25 2.57
N GLU A 338 -6.92 17.25 2.53
CA GLU A 338 -7.13 18.45 1.72
C GLU A 338 -7.26 18.12 0.23
N TRP A 339 -6.43 17.22 -0.29
CA TRP A 339 -6.53 16.74 -1.66
C TRP A 339 -7.85 16.04 -1.96
N LEU A 340 -8.27 15.14 -1.09
CA LEU A 340 -9.55 14.42 -1.24
C LEU A 340 -10.73 15.39 -1.23
N ASP A 341 -10.70 16.42 -0.39
CA ASP A 341 -11.79 17.37 -0.24
C ASP A 341 -11.86 18.37 -1.40
N SER A 342 -10.74 18.98 -1.77
CA SER A 342 -10.72 20.14 -2.69
C SER A 342 -10.01 19.89 -4.03
N THR A 343 -9.34 18.74 -4.19
CA THR A 343 -8.42 18.46 -5.33
C THR A 343 -7.30 19.53 -5.43
N SER A 344 -6.87 20.02 -4.29
CA SER A 344 -5.75 20.97 -4.13
C SER A 344 -5.09 20.74 -2.77
N VAL A 345 -3.85 21.21 -2.59
CA VAL A 345 -3.15 21.28 -1.31
C VAL A 345 -2.54 22.68 -1.18
N ALA A 346 -2.73 23.33 -0.04
CA ALA A 346 -2.37 24.74 0.18
C ALA A 346 -2.88 25.67 -0.95
N GLY A 347 -4.10 25.41 -1.46
CA GLY A 347 -4.70 26.14 -2.57
C GLY A 347 -4.12 25.85 -3.96
N VAL A 348 -3.17 24.92 -4.09
CA VAL A 348 -2.51 24.55 -5.35
C VAL A 348 -3.10 23.25 -5.88
N SER A 349 -3.64 23.26 -7.12
CA SER A 349 -4.21 22.10 -7.80
C SER A 349 -3.27 21.48 -8.84
N THR A 350 -2.16 22.18 -9.16
CA THR A 350 -1.15 21.73 -10.14
C THR A 350 0.21 22.31 -9.75
N GLY A 351 1.20 21.47 -9.58
CA GLY A 351 2.57 21.90 -9.31
C GLY A 351 3.28 21.11 -8.23
N ARG A 352 4.47 21.57 -7.86
CA ARG A 352 5.29 20.99 -6.81
C ARG A 352 5.25 21.87 -5.56
N LEU A 353 5.11 21.21 -4.42
CA LEU A 353 5.10 21.83 -3.11
C LEU A 353 6.19 21.22 -2.25
N VAL A 354 6.64 21.98 -1.28
CA VAL A 354 7.49 21.51 -0.17
C VAL A 354 6.73 21.71 1.13
N ALA A 355 6.64 20.67 1.92
CA ALA A 355 6.21 20.75 3.31
C ALA A 355 7.47 20.80 4.17
N ASP A 356 7.66 21.84 4.97
CA ASP A 356 8.78 21.96 5.87
C ASP A 356 8.61 21.09 7.14
N MET A 357 9.60 21.08 8.03
CA MET A 357 9.57 20.27 9.24
C MET A 357 8.53 20.74 10.26
N SER A 358 8.00 21.97 10.16
CA SER A 358 6.91 22.48 10.98
C SER A 358 5.54 22.09 10.44
N GLY A 359 5.47 21.65 9.18
CA GLY A 359 4.22 21.27 8.49
C GLY A 359 3.66 22.36 7.58
N ASP A 360 4.37 23.49 7.43
CA ASP A 360 3.96 24.54 6.50
C ASP A 360 4.24 24.08 5.05
N ILE A 361 3.20 24.19 4.20
CA ILE A 361 3.25 23.73 2.80
C ILE A 361 3.26 24.95 1.86
N ALA A 362 4.25 25.03 0.98
CA ALA A 362 4.42 26.12 0.04
C ALA A 362 4.86 25.62 -1.36
N PRO A 363 4.55 26.37 -2.43
CA PRO A 363 5.10 26.10 -3.77
C PRO A 363 6.63 26.15 -3.81
N VAL A 364 7.23 25.30 -4.68
CA VAL A 364 8.69 25.30 -4.94
C VAL A 364 9.04 26.40 -5.91
#